data_b8668be8c1e1e047df1766216590e326
#
_entry.id   b8668be8c1e1e047df1766216590e326
#
_cell.length_a   1.000
_cell.length_b   1.000
_cell.length_c   1.000
_cell.angle_alpha   90.00
_cell.angle_beta   90.00
_cell.angle_gamma   90.00
#
_symmetry.space_group_name_H-M   'P 1'
#
loop_
_entity.id
_entity.type
_entity.pdbx_description
1 polymer ?
#
loop_
_entity_poly.entity_id
_entity_poly.type
_entity_poly.pdbx_seq_one_letter_code
_entity_poly.pdbx_strand_id
1 'polypeptide(L)'
;MTVGEKIKTFRNIRGISQNMLGELADIDGTTIRKYELWSRDPKPNQVLKIANALGVSINVFTDFDIETASDVLTLLFKMDEQIDMEIDGEKDKDRNLIPGTIYIRFKHPEINSRLAKFAKAKKLRKNLIASKDAFPSEEAFQHEVEQMNETCEQIKQHPVDTNRVVRKGTSGIAVKIYPEN
;
A
#
# COMPACT_ATOMS: atom_id res chain seq x y z
N MET A 1 6.54 -4.12 10.00
CA MET A 1 7.37 -2.88 9.92
C MET A 1 6.83 -1.87 10.92
N THR A 2 7.67 -1.33 11.75
CA THR A 2 7.29 -0.26 12.68
C THR A 2 7.07 1.07 11.95
N VAL A 3 6.43 2.02 12.61
CA VAL A 3 6.24 3.38 12.07
C VAL A 3 7.58 4.03 11.70
N GLY A 4 8.61 3.87 12.53
CA GLY A 4 9.94 4.40 12.25
C GLY A 4 10.61 3.80 11.01
N GLU A 5 10.51 2.48 10.82
CA GLU A 5 10.98 1.80 9.61
C GLU A 5 10.23 2.29 8.36
N LYS A 6 8.92 2.45 8.46
CA LYS A 6 8.11 2.98 7.37
C LYS A 6 8.52 4.41 7.01
N ILE A 7 8.75 5.29 8.01
CA ILE A 7 9.26 6.65 7.80
C ILE A 7 10.58 6.61 7.04
N LYS A 8 11.54 5.83 7.51
CA LYS A 8 12.86 5.68 6.88
C LYS A 8 12.75 5.18 5.44
N THR A 9 11.90 4.18 5.21
CA THR A 9 11.69 3.59 3.88
C THR A 9 11.16 4.63 2.90
N PHE A 10 10.07 5.34 3.26
CA PHE A 10 9.48 6.35 2.37
C PHE A 10 10.39 7.56 2.17
N ARG A 11 11.11 7.98 3.20
CA ARG A 11 12.11 9.04 3.06
C ARG A 11 13.21 8.65 2.07
N ASN A 12 13.73 7.43 2.14
CA ASN A 12 14.75 6.93 1.22
C ASN A 12 14.20 6.82 -0.22
N ILE A 13 12.96 6.37 -0.40
CA ILE A 13 12.30 6.36 -1.72
C ILE A 13 12.22 7.77 -2.31
N ARG A 14 11.99 8.79 -1.48
CA ARG A 14 11.98 10.20 -1.89
C ARG A 14 13.39 10.78 -2.11
N GLY A 15 14.44 10.08 -1.71
CA GLY A 15 15.84 10.57 -1.83
C GLY A 15 16.17 11.77 -0.95
N ILE A 16 15.38 12.02 0.12
CA ILE A 16 15.57 13.18 1.00
C ILE A 16 16.27 12.79 2.30
N SER A 17 17.01 13.76 2.90
CA SER A 17 17.66 13.56 4.19
C SER A 17 16.67 13.65 5.36
N GLN A 18 17.09 13.18 6.55
CA GLN A 18 16.30 13.33 7.78
C GLN A 18 16.02 14.80 8.11
N ASN A 19 16.98 15.69 7.88
CA ASN A 19 16.82 17.13 8.08
C ASN A 19 15.79 17.71 7.10
N MET A 20 15.89 17.36 5.81
CA MET A 20 14.93 17.81 4.80
C MET A 20 13.52 17.33 5.12
N LEU A 21 13.35 16.08 5.54
CA LEU A 21 12.03 15.58 5.98
C LEU A 21 11.56 16.36 7.21
N GLY A 22 12.44 16.70 8.13
CA GLY A 22 12.14 17.50 9.30
C GLY A 22 11.62 18.89 8.91
N GLU A 23 12.29 19.59 8.00
CA GLU A 23 11.86 20.89 7.48
C GLU A 23 10.48 20.82 6.81
N LEU A 24 10.28 19.83 5.91
CA LEU A 24 9.00 19.63 5.21
C LEU A 24 7.84 19.27 6.16
N ALA A 25 8.13 18.56 7.25
CA ALA A 25 7.14 18.14 8.24
C ALA A 25 6.96 19.11 9.40
N ASP A 26 7.72 20.22 9.45
CA ASP A 26 7.80 21.12 10.60
C ASP A 26 8.08 20.32 11.89
N ILE A 27 9.13 19.50 11.85
CA ILE A 27 9.63 18.64 12.95
C ILE A 27 11.17 18.72 12.92
N ASP A 28 11.78 18.86 14.08
CA ASP A 28 13.23 18.86 14.17
C ASP A 28 13.85 17.56 13.59
N GLY A 29 14.91 17.70 12.76
CA GLY A 29 15.54 16.56 12.08
C GLY A 29 16.12 15.52 13.05
N THR A 30 16.57 15.92 14.24
CA THR A 30 17.01 14.98 15.28
C THR A 30 15.84 14.17 15.84
N THR A 31 14.65 14.73 15.81
CA THR A 31 13.42 14.03 16.19
C THR A 31 13.02 13.01 15.11
N ILE A 32 13.14 13.34 13.82
CA ILE A 32 12.96 12.36 12.72
C ILE A 32 13.93 11.20 12.90
N ARG A 33 15.21 11.48 13.18
CA ARG A 33 16.21 10.43 13.46
C ARG A 33 15.81 9.54 14.61
N LYS A 34 15.28 10.10 15.72
CA LYS A 34 14.81 9.33 16.87
C LYS A 34 13.65 8.41 16.51
N TYR A 35 12.74 8.83 15.65
CA TYR A 35 11.65 7.98 15.15
C TYR A 35 12.19 6.83 14.31
N GLU A 36 13.10 7.09 13.38
CA GLU A 36 13.71 6.05 12.53
C GLU A 36 14.58 5.06 13.31
N LEU A 37 15.16 5.46 14.44
CA LEU A 37 15.98 4.62 15.34
C LEU A 37 15.17 3.97 16.48
N TRP A 38 13.85 4.12 16.49
CA TRP A 38 12.92 3.55 17.48
C TRP A 38 13.16 4.03 18.92
N SER A 39 13.89 5.10 19.09
CA SER A 39 14.12 5.68 20.41
C SER A 39 12.93 6.51 20.91
N ARG A 40 11.96 6.77 20.04
CA ARG A 40 10.72 7.49 20.34
C ARG A 40 9.66 7.21 19.27
N ASP A 41 8.42 6.99 19.69
CA ASP A 41 7.29 6.89 18.77
C ASP A 41 6.70 8.27 18.44
N PRO A 42 6.38 8.54 17.18
CA PRO A 42 5.72 9.79 16.81
C PRO A 42 4.26 9.81 17.28
N LYS A 43 3.81 10.96 17.78
CA LYS A 43 2.39 11.17 18.10
C LYS A 43 1.54 11.21 16.81
N PRO A 44 0.23 10.92 16.86
CA PRO A 44 -0.63 10.88 15.67
C PRO A 44 -0.56 12.14 14.79
N ASN A 45 -0.50 13.33 15.39
CA ASN A 45 -0.37 14.59 14.66
C ASN A 45 1.00 14.72 13.94
N GLN A 46 2.05 14.14 14.51
CA GLN A 46 3.38 14.11 13.88
C GLN A 46 3.43 13.10 12.73
N VAL A 47 2.77 11.95 12.89
CA VAL A 47 2.60 10.98 11.79
C VAL A 47 1.87 11.63 10.62
N LEU A 48 0.84 12.44 10.88
CA LEU A 48 0.12 13.18 9.83
C LEU A 48 1.02 14.18 9.10
N LYS A 49 1.82 14.98 9.84
CA LYS A 49 2.79 15.91 9.24
C LYS A 49 3.82 15.19 8.38
N ILE A 50 4.38 14.09 8.86
CA ILE A 50 5.34 13.26 8.13
C ILE A 50 4.70 12.64 6.88
N ALA A 51 3.47 12.12 7.00
CA ALA A 51 2.75 11.56 5.85
C ALA A 51 2.53 12.62 4.75
N ASN A 52 2.14 13.83 5.14
CA ASN A 52 1.98 14.96 4.21
C ASN A 52 3.31 15.34 3.56
N ALA A 53 4.38 15.49 4.34
CA ALA A 53 5.71 15.83 3.83
C ALA A 53 6.26 14.76 2.86
N LEU A 54 5.96 13.50 3.11
CA LEU A 54 6.32 12.38 2.24
C LEU A 54 5.37 12.22 1.04
N GLY A 55 4.23 12.92 1.02
CA GLY A 55 3.21 12.77 -0.03
C GLY A 55 2.54 11.41 -0.04
N VAL A 56 2.39 10.76 1.13
CA VAL A 56 1.74 9.46 1.29
C VAL A 56 0.50 9.57 2.18
N SER A 57 -0.40 8.59 2.08
CA SER A 57 -1.53 8.52 3.01
C SER A 57 -1.06 8.20 4.43
N ILE A 58 -1.67 8.84 5.44
CA ILE A 58 -1.43 8.49 6.85
C ILE A 58 -1.69 6.99 7.12
N ASN A 59 -2.60 6.38 6.38
CA ASN A 59 -2.94 4.97 6.51
C ASN A 59 -1.76 4.02 6.21
N VAL A 60 -0.73 4.50 5.54
CA VAL A 60 0.51 3.74 5.32
C VAL A 60 1.22 3.46 6.65
N PHE A 61 1.07 4.35 7.62
CA PHE A 61 1.72 4.26 8.93
C PHE A 61 0.85 3.53 9.97
N THR A 62 -0.40 3.27 9.67
CA THR A 62 -1.30 2.49 10.53
C THR A 62 -1.22 1.01 10.17
N ASP A 63 -1.19 0.16 11.16
CA ASP A 63 -1.39 -1.27 10.98
C ASP A 63 -2.88 -1.55 11.15
N PHE A 64 -3.46 -2.28 10.21
CA PHE A 64 -4.83 -2.76 10.29
C PHE A 64 -4.77 -4.20 10.79
N ASP A 65 -5.15 -4.42 12.03
CA ASP A 65 -5.36 -5.76 12.53
C ASP A 65 -6.68 -6.28 11.96
N ILE A 66 -6.57 -7.17 10.98
CA ILE A 66 -7.71 -7.85 10.36
C ILE A 66 -7.68 -9.29 10.84
N GLU A 67 -8.49 -9.60 11.84
CA GLU A 67 -8.57 -10.91 12.45
C GLU A 67 -9.89 -11.62 12.15
N THR A 68 -10.96 -10.85 11.95
CA THR A 68 -12.31 -11.37 11.78
C THR A 68 -12.93 -11.03 10.43
N ALA A 69 -13.94 -11.78 10.02
CA ALA A 69 -14.74 -11.44 8.84
C ALA A 69 -15.42 -10.06 8.99
N SER A 70 -15.75 -9.66 10.22
CA SER A 70 -16.32 -8.36 10.52
C SER A 70 -15.36 -7.23 10.18
N ASP A 71 -14.06 -7.40 10.46
CA ASP A 71 -13.04 -6.39 10.14
C ASP A 71 -12.92 -6.19 8.64
N VAL A 72 -12.87 -7.30 7.89
CA VAL A 72 -12.83 -7.28 6.42
C VAL A 72 -14.07 -6.60 5.85
N LEU A 73 -15.27 -6.99 6.29
CA LEU A 73 -16.52 -6.43 5.78
C LEU A 73 -16.65 -4.94 6.12
N THR A 74 -16.26 -4.54 7.33
CA THR A 74 -16.27 -3.14 7.76
C THR A 74 -15.38 -2.30 6.85
N LEU A 75 -14.16 -2.79 6.52
CA LEU A 75 -13.26 -2.09 5.61
C LEU A 75 -13.84 -2.00 4.19
N LEU A 76 -14.38 -3.10 3.67
CA LEU A 76 -14.99 -3.14 2.33
C LEU A 76 -16.17 -2.20 2.21
N PHE A 77 -17.06 -2.16 3.19
CA PHE A 77 -18.22 -1.26 3.17
C PHE A 77 -17.81 0.21 3.26
N LYS A 78 -16.82 0.55 4.10
CA LYS A 78 -16.25 1.91 4.12
C LYS A 78 -15.60 2.30 2.80
N MET A 79 -14.97 1.35 2.11
CA MET A 79 -14.42 1.59 0.78
C MET A 79 -15.54 1.84 -0.23
N ASP A 80 -16.62 1.04 -0.22
CA ASP A 80 -17.77 1.22 -1.13
C ASP A 80 -18.48 2.57 -0.94
N GLU A 81 -18.52 3.07 0.30
CA GLU A 81 -19.07 4.40 0.59
C GLU A 81 -18.25 5.55 -0.02
N GLN A 82 -16.93 5.38 -0.13
CA GLN A 82 -16.01 6.47 -0.46
C GLN A 82 -15.45 6.44 -1.86
N ILE A 83 -15.37 5.28 -2.49
CA ILE A 83 -14.77 5.09 -3.82
C ILE A 83 -15.70 4.34 -4.76
N ASP A 84 -15.50 4.54 -6.06
CA ASP A 84 -16.27 3.83 -7.09
C ASP A 84 -15.75 2.41 -7.25
N MET A 85 -16.44 1.47 -6.63
CA MET A 85 -16.22 0.03 -6.78
C MET A 85 -17.53 -0.68 -7.13
N GLU A 86 -17.41 -1.87 -7.65
CA GLU A 86 -18.51 -2.73 -8.06
C GLU A 86 -18.31 -4.11 -7.45
N ILE A 87 -19.37 -4.61 -6.83
CA ILE A 87 -19.44 -5.98 -6.34
C ILE A 87 -20.29 -6.75 -7.33
N ASP A 88 -19.72 -7.73 -8.03
CA ASP A 88 -20.43 -8.55 -9.02
C ASP A 88 -19.95 -10.01 -8.93
N GLY A 89 -20.59 -10.88 -9.71
CA GLY A 89 -20.33 -12.31 -9.73
C GLY A 89 -21.26 -13.04 -10.70
N GLU A 90 -21.18 -14.36 -10.71
CA GLU A 90 -22.16 -15.17 -11.43
C GLU A 90 -23.52 -15.07 -10.74
N LYS A 91 -24.58 -15.14 -11.53
CA LYS A 91 -25.95 -15.01 -11.06
C LYS A 91 -26.72 -16.31 -11.27
N ASP A 92 -27.52 -16.65 -10.29
CA ASP A 92 -28.47 -17.75 -10.40
C ASP A 92 -29.67 -17.40 -11.31
N LYS A 93 -30.65 -18.33 -11.42
CA LYS A 93 -31.85 -18.17 -12.23
C LYS A 93 -32.73 -17.00 -11.79
N ASP A 94 -32.65 -16.64 -10.51
CA ASP A 94 -33.42 -15.55 -9.89
C ASP A 94 -32.62 -14.22 -9.86
N ARG A 95 -31.46 -14.18 -10.55
CA ARG A 95 -30.52 -13.04 -10.64
C ARG A 95 -29.82 -12.67 -9.34
N ASN A 96 -29.79 -13.56 -8.34
CA ASN A 96 -28.99 -13.37 -7.14
C ASN A 96 -27.54 -13.75 -7.40
N LEU A 97 -26.59 -13.05 -6.75
CA LEU A 97 -25.18 -13.40 -6.83
C LEU A 97 -24.92 -14.75 -6.16
N ILE A 98 -24.17 -15.62 -6.84
CA ILE A 98 -23.76 -16.91 -6.32
C ILE A 98 -22.56 -16.70 -5.37
N PRO A 99 -22.68 -17.02 -4.06
CA PRO A 99 -21.55 -16.93 -3.13
C PRO A 99 -20.36 -17.76 -3.64
N GLY A 100 -19.16 -17.25 -3.51
CA GLY A 100 -17.94 -17.92 -4.02
C GLY A 100 -17.54 -17.53 -5.43
N THR A 101 -18.43 -16.91 -6.20
CA THR A 101 -18.10 -16.29 -7.50
C THR A 101 -17.97 -14.77 -7.41
N ILE A 102 -18.25 -14.21 -6.23
CA ILE A 102 -18.25 -12.78 -6.00
C ILE A 102 -16.83 -12.23 -6.15
N TYR A 103 -16.72 -11.15 -6.90
CA TYR A 103 -15.49 -10.37 -7.05
C TYR A 103 -15.75 -8.88 -6.86
N ILE A 104 -14.69 -8.15 -6.55
CA ILE A 104 -14.71 -6.70 -6.40
C ILE A 104 -13.90 -6.10 -7.53
N ARG A 105 -14.47 -5.12 -8.21
CA ARG A 105 -13.85 -4.34 -9.27
C ARG A 105 -13.79 -2.88 -8.87
N PHE A 106 -12.61 -2.29 -8.93
CA PHE A 106 -12.46 -0.85 -8.79
C PHE A 106 -12.65 -0.17 -10.15
N LYS A 107 -13.42 0.92 -10.20
CA LYS A 107 -13.60 1.68 -11.45
C LYS A 107 -12.41 2.61 -11.76
N HIS A 108 -11.53 2.82 -10.79
CA HIS A 108 -10.37 3.69 -10.94
C HIS A 108 -9.22 2.97 -11.68
N PRO A 109 -8.77 3.49 -12.86
CA PRO A 109 -7.79 2.78 -13.71
C PRO A 109 -6.44 2.59 -13.04
N GLU A 110 -6.00 3.52 -12.19
CA GLU A 110 -4.72 3.43 -11.50
C GLU A 110 -4.71 2.34 -10.42
N ILE A 111 -5.81 2.19 -9.67
CA ILE A 111 -5.98 1.09 -8.72
C ILE A 111 -5.91 -0.24 -9.47
N ASN A 112 -6.64 -0.39 -10.57
CA ASN A 112 -6.65 -1.60 -11.38
C ASN A 112 -5.27 -1.92 -11.96
N SER A 113 -4.55 -0.91 -12.46
CA SER A 113 -3.19 -1.09 -12.99
C SER A 113 -2.23 -1.62 -11.93
N ARG A 114 -2.30 -1.09 -10.70
CA ARG A 114 -1.44 -1.54 -9.60
C ARG A 114 -1.82 -2.92 -9.10
N LEU A 115 -3.11 -3.20 -8.96
CA LEU A 115 -3.58 -4.54 -8.60
C LEU A 115 -3.16 -5.57 -9.64
N ALA A 116 -3.22 -5.24 -10.94
CA ALA A 116 -2.76 -6.12 -12.00
C ALA A 116 -1.25 -6.41 -11.91
N LYS A 117 -0.42 -5.38 -11.63
CA LYS A 117 1.03 -5.55 -11.40
C LYS A 117 1.30 -6.45 -10.21
N PHE A 118 0.62 -6.21 -9.09
CA PHE A 118 0.77 -7.01 -7.89
C PHE A 118 0.32 -8.46 -8.09
N ALA A 119 -0.83 -8.68 -8.74
CA ALA A 119 -1.32 -10.01 -9.07
C ALA A 119 -0.36 -10.78 -9.97
N LYS A 120 0.26 -10.11 -10.97
CA LYS A 120 1.29 -10.70 -11.83
C LYS A 120 2.52 -11.12 -11.01
N ALA A 121 3.04 -10.25 -10.15
CA ALA A 121 4.20 -10.55 -9.31
C ALA A 121 3.90 -11.73 -8.37
N LYS A 122 2.72 -11.74 -7.74
CA LYS A 122 2.26 -12.82 -6.87
C LYS A 122 2.15 -14.16 -7.59
N LYS A 123 1.67 -14.16 -8.85
CA LYS A 123 1.60 -15.36 -9.70
C LYS A 123 3.00 -15.86 -10.07
N LEU A 124 3.91 -14.97 -10.45
CA LEU A 124 5.31 -15.33 -10.76
C LEU A 124 6.00 -15.94 -9.52
N ARG A 125 5.83 -15.32 -8.35
CA ARG A 125 6.35 -15.87 -7.09
C ARG A 125 5.80 -17.27 -6.80
N LYS A 126 4.50 -17.49 -6.99
CA LYS A 126 3.88 -18.81 -6.80
C LYS A 126 4.46 -19.85 -7.76
N ASN A 127 4.66 -19.50 -9.03
CA ASN A 127 5.25 -20.38 -10.03
C ASN A 127 6.72 -20.69 -9.70
N LEU A 128 7.50 -19.68 -9.29
CA LEU A 128 8.88 -19.83 -8.83
C LEU A 128 8.97 -20.86 -7.68
N ILE A 129 8.13 -20.71 -6.67
CA ILE A 129 8.09 -21.64 -5.52
C ILE A 129 7.74 -23.07 -5.99
N ALA A 130 6.83 -23.21 -6.95
CA ALA A 130 6.45 -24.51 -7.49
C ALA A 130 7.52 -25.15 -8.38
N SER A 131 8.48 -24.38 -8.88
CA SER A 131 9.58 -24.85 -9.75
C SER A 131 10.91 -25.05 -9.01
N LYS A 132 10.87 -25.25 -7.69
CA LYS A 132 12.08 -25.43 -6.87
C LYS A 132 13.06 -26.47 -7.43
N ASP A 133 12.55 -27.61 -7.87
CA ASP A 133 13.35 -28.72 -8.38
C ASP A 133 14.08 -28.44 -9.71
N ALA A 134 13.74 -27.32 -10.37
CA ALA A 134 14.41 -26.89 -11.60
C ALA A 134 15.68 -26.05 -11.34
N PHE A 135 15.98 -25.72 -10.09
CA PHE A 135 17.15 -24.90 -9.75
C PHE A 135 18.40 -25.75 -9.51
N PRO A 136 19.58 -25.24 -9.90
CA PRO A 136 20.84 -25.96 -9.77
C PRO A 136 21.29 -26.13 -8.30
N SER A 137 20.86 -25.27 -7.40
CA SER A 137 21.14 -25.34 -5.96
C SER A 137 20.05 -24.68 -5.15
N GLU A 138 19.98 -25.02 -3.86
CA GLU A 138 19.09 -24.37 -2.88
C GLU A 138 19.40 -22.87 -2.75
N GLU A 139 20.68 -22.49 -2.77
CA GLU A 139 21.11 -21.10 -2.66
C GLU A 139 20.60 -20.25 -3.86
N ALA A 140 20.72 -20.81 -5.09
CA ALA A 140 20.20 -20.14 -6.28
C ALA A 140 18.68 -19.95 -6.20
N PHE A 141 17.96 -20.97 -5.72
CA PHE A 141 16.52 -20.89 -5.51
C PHE A 141 16.15 -19.81 -4.48
N GLN A 142 16.81 -19.81 -3.31
CA GLN A 142 16.53 -18.84 -2.25
C GLN A 142 16.83 -17.40 -2.71
N HIS A 143 17.89 -17.19 -3.46
CA HIS A 143 18.21 -15.89 -4.02
C HIS A 143 17.09 -15.35 -4.92
N GLU A 144 16.57 -16.16 -5.83
CA GLU A 144 15.46 -15.76 -6.71
C GLU A 144 14.16 -15.52 -5.94
N VAL A 145 13.88 -16.33 -4.92
CA VAL A 145 12.70 -16.13 -4.04
C VAL A 145 12.81 -14.81 -3.27
N GLU A 146 14.00 -14.46 -2.78
CA GLU A 146 14.23 -13.20 -2.07
C GLU A 146 14.05 -12.00 -3.00
N GLN A 147 14.62 -12.01 -4.20
CA GLN A 147 14.39 -10.97 -5.20
C GLN A 147 12.92 -10.80 -5.56
N MET A 148 12.19 -11.91 -5.69
CA MET A 148 10.75 -11.84 -5.97
C MET A 148 9.94 -11.31 -4.78
N ASN A 149 10.34 -11.63 -3.54
CA ASN A 149 9.75 -11.06 -2.34
C ASN A 149 9.98 -9.55 -2.29
N GLU A 150 11.20 -9.08 -2.54
CA GLU A 150 11.52 -7.66 -2.61
C GLU A 150 10.69 -6.94 -3.68
N THR A 151 10.53 -7.55 -4.86
CA THR A 151 9.68 -7.01 -5.93
C THR A 151 8.23 -6.86 -5.47
N CYS A 152 7.67 -7.86 -4.80
CA CYS A 152 6.32 -7.80 -4.24
C CYS A 152 6.19 -6.69 -3.19
N GLU A 153 7.18 -6.55 -2.32
CA GLU A 153 7.18 -5.50 -1.28
C GLU A 153 7.33 -4.10 -1.90
N GLN A 154 8.18 -3.93 -2.90
CA GLN A 154 8.31 -2.66 -3.62
C GLN A 154 6.97 -2.23 -4.26
N ILE A 155 6.23 -3.17 -4.87
CA ILE A 155 4.91 -2.88 -5.44
C ILE A 155 3.92 -2.42 -4.35
N LYS A 156 3.95 -3.02 -3.17
CA LYS A 156 3.10 -2.61 -2.03
C LYS A 156 3.51 -1.25 -1.47
N GLN A 157 4.82 -0.99 -1.40
CA GLN A 157 5.38 0.21 -0.78
C GLN A 157 5.37 1.44 -1.71
N HIS A 158 5.10 1.27 -3.01
CA HIS A 158 5.03 2.34 -3.99
C HIS A 158 3.61 2.95 -4.14
N PRO A 159 3.01 3.50 -3.06
CA PRO A 159 1.79 4.28 -3.18
C PRO A 159 2.07 5.69 -3.74
N VAL A 160 3.32 5.98 -4.03
CA VAL A 160 3.89 7.32 -4.15
C VAL A 160 3.40 8.10 -5.39
N ASP A 161 3.05 7.40 -6.46
CA ASP A 161 2.55 8.06 -7.67
C ASP A 161 1.01 8.14 -7.70
N THR A 162 0.35 7.81 -6.61
CA THR A 162 -1.10 7.66 -6.52
C THR A 162 -1.78 8.75 -5.68
N ASN A 163 -1.24 9.96 -5.65
CA ASN A 163 -1.89 11.11 -5.01
C ASN A 163 -3.18 11.58 -5.71
N ARG A 164 -3.71 10.76 -6.62
CA ARG A 164 -4.97 11.05 -7.30
C ARG A 164 -6.15 10.78 -6.40
N VAL A 165 -7.09 11.73 -6.40
CA VAL A 165 -8.32 11.58 -5.63
C VAL A 165 -9.18 10.47 -6.25
N VAL A 166 -9.51 9.45 -5.46
CA VAL A 166 -10.33 8.29 -5.87
C VAL A 166 -11.75 8.35 -5.30
N ARG A 167 -12.21 9.50 -4.81
CA ARG A 167 -13.55 9.65 -4.24
C ARG A 167 -14.64 9.39 -5.28
N LYS A 168 -15.77 8.86 -4.83
CA LYS A 168 -16.98 8.66 -5.63
C LYS A 168 -17.32 9.90 -6.45
N GLY A 169 -17.59 9.72 -7.74
CA GLY A 169 -17.93 10.82 -8.65
C GLY A 169 -16.77 11.68 -9.14
N THR A 170 -15.52 11.36 -8.77
CA THR A 170 -14.34 12.04 -9.32
C THR A 170 -13.77 11.26 -10.50
N SER A 171 -13.72 11.86 -11.68
CA SER A 171 -13.17 11.23 -12.90
C SER A 171 -11.64 11.22 -12.95
N GLY A 172 -10.97 10.79 -11.90
CA GLY A 172 -9.57 10.32 -11.93
C GLY A 172 -8.46 11.31 -12.26
N ILE A 173 -8.74 12.61 -12.45
CA ILE A 173 -7.73 13.60 -12.87
C ILE A 173 -7.31 14.53 -11.72
N ALA A 174 -8.07 14.58 -10.63
CA ALA A 174 -7.72 15.42 -9.50
C ALA A 174 -6.53 14.83 -8.74
N VAL A 175 -5.42 15.54 -8.75
CA VAL A 175 -4.26 15.26 -7.88
C VAL A 175 -4.53 15.95 -6.54
N LYS A 176 -4.41 15.22 -5.43
CA LYS A 176 -4.38 15.85 -4.12
C LYS A 176 -3.04 16.59 -4.01
N ILE A 177 -3.05 17.88 -4.32
CA ILE A 177 -1.90 18.75 -4.09
C ILE A 177 -1.88 18.98 -2.58
N TYR A 178 -0.83 18.52 -1.92
CA TYR A 178 -0.55 18.98 -0.57
C TYR A 178 -0.13 20.43 -0.70
N PRO A 179 -0.63 21.35 0.13
CA PRO A 179 -0.22 22.74 0.04
C PRO A 179 1.31 22.78 0.13
N GLU A 180 1.92 23.40 -0.86
CA GLU A 180 3.28 23.84 -0.75
C GLU A 180 3.30 24.87 0.40
N ASN A 181 4.10 24.58 1.42
CA ASN A 181 4.32 25.54 2.51
C ASN A 181 5.10 26.75 2.00
#